data_61aa3dce7e01c363026d49f12286c13c
#
_entry.id   61aa3dce7e01c363026d49f12286c13c
#
_cell.length_a   1.000
_cell.length_b   1.000
_cell.length_c   1.000
_cell.angle_alpha   90.00
_cell.angle_beta   90.00
_cell.angle_gamma   90.00
#
_symmetry.space_group_name_H-M   'P 1'
#
loop_
_entity.id
_entity.type
_entity.pdbx_description
1 polymer ?
#
loop_
_entity_poly.entity_id
_entity_poly.type
_entity_poly.pdbx_seq_one_letter_code
_entity_poly.pdbx_strand_id
1 'polypeptide(L)'
;MFNLVPAWAKHYEKFWLTIRRRNLWFIKLRYAAVLMLFFFIVFSKYFLGITLDDEQQTAIVAITASILIYNITFHYIRRFVKHEADNFNPLHMSILQMVSDTIALMLIVYFTGSVESPLLLFFVIHMIVGSLILPGYVIYTFAVVIVLAFWGITVGEYYSIIHHYHVVGYLPSSLHQHFNFVLAINVTFAFMVFMIVLIANRMANQLYIREQQLLESIDKINAAEKEKQKYISGIVHEIKTPLAAVHSYLDLVLQKFLGPLDEVVEEKLTRARRRSDEAIELINNVLKISKLRIEDSFIKEEVDIASILARAIKSAKVNAEAKGVKLSIINHRKEKHTIEGDPLLVQIALSNIISNAIKYNNMDGIVEIEVDEDKDNLIIKVCDNGVGIPKEETEKIFNDFYRASNIKHGSVEGSGLGLSVVKQIVERHNGTINVQSPSHLSTNKYPGTCIKITLPFLKK
;
A
#
# COMPACT_ATOMS: atom_id res chain seq x y z
N MET A 1 7.37 22.96 -31.87
CA MET A 1 7.17 22.78 -30.42
C MET A 1 7.77 21.43 -30.04
N PHE A 2 8.77 21.41 -29.16
CA PHE A 2 9.39 20.16 -28.72
C PHE A 2 8.33 19.36 -27.93
N ASN A 3 8.06 18.13 -28.37
CA ASN A 3 7.06 17.28 -27.76
C ASN A 3 7.63 16.70 -26.45
N LEU A 4 7.55 17.47 -25.35
CA LEU A 4 8.08 17.11 -24.02
C LEU A 4 7.36 15.91 -23.41
N VAL A 5 6.12 15.68 -23.86
CA VAL A 5 5.27 14.62 -23.33
C VAL A 5 5.34 13.43 -24.28
N PRO A 6 5.79 12.26 -23.83
CA PRO A 6 5.71 11.04 -24.64
C PRO A 6 4.25 10.75 -25.04
N ALA A 7 4.03 10.27 -26.26
CA ALA A 7 2.68 10.03 -26.79
C ALA A 7 1.80 9.15 -25.89
N TRP A 8 2.41 8.14 -25.24
CA TRP A 8 1.76 7.23 -24.31
C TRP A 8 1.36 7.89 -22.97
N ALA A 9 2.06 8.96 -22.58
CA ALA A 9 1.86 9.62 -21.29
C ALA A 9 0.76 10.69 -21.32
N LYS A 10 0.26 11.05 -22.51
CA LYS A 10 -0.74 12.12 -22.67
C LYS A 10 -1.99 11.91 -21.81
N HIS A 11 -2.46 10.67 -21.71
CA HIS A 11 -3.68 10.29 -20.98
C HIS A 11 -3.41 9.44 -19.72
N TYR A 12 -2.14 9.30 -19.31
CA TYR A 12 -1.77 8.47 -18.17
C TYR A 12 -1.65 9.30 -16.88
N GLU A 13 -2.70 9.33 -16.11
CA GLU A 13 -2.82 10.16 -14.91
C GLU A 13 -1.70 9.90 -13.88
N LYS A 14 -1.29 8.64 -13.68
CA LYS A 14 -0.21 8.27 -12.75
C LYS A 14 1.13 8.92 -13.13
N PHE A 15 1.43 9.09 -14.43
CA PHE A 15 2.62 9.79 -14.92
C PHE A 15 2.65 11.23 -14.41
N TRP A 16 1.54 11.96 -14.58
CA TRP A 16 1.43 13.36 -14.16
C TRP A 16 1.53 13.52 -12.65
N LEU A 17 0.91 12.60 -11.89
CA LEU A 17 1.00 12.58 -10.43
C LEU A 17 2.45 12.36 -9.97
N THR A 18 3.20 11.48 -10.63
CA THR A 18 4.61 11.20 -10.33
C THR A 18 5.48 12.44 -10.56
N ILE A 19 5.33 13.12 -11.71
CA ILE A 19 6.08 14.35 -12.01
C ILE A 19 5.73 15.45 -11.00
N ARG A 20 4.44 15.61 -10.67
CA ARG A 20 4.01 16.59 -9.68
C ARG A 20 4.60 16.33 -8.29
N ARG A 21 4.72 15.06 -7.90
CA ARG A 21 5.36 14.64 -6.64
C ARG A 21 6.86 14.94 -6.66
N ARG A 22 7.54 14.69 -7.79
CA ARG A 22 8.95 15.02 -7.98
C ARG A 22 9.18 16.53 -7.91
N ASN A 23 8.39 17.35 -8.58
CA ASN A 23 8.45 18.80 -8.49
C ASN A 23 8.27 19.33 -7.06
N LEU A 24 7.38 18.72 -6.27
CA LEU A 24 7.23 19.08 -4.86
C LEU A 24 8.46 18.74 -4.04
N TRP A 25 9.10 17.60 -4.33
CA TRP A 25 10.33 17.21 -3.67
C TRP A 25 11.46 18.21 -3.95
N PHE A 26 11.59 18.72 -5.18
CA PHE A 26 12.54 19.78 -5.54
C PHE A 26 12.32 21.08 -4.79
N ILE A 27 11.06 21.50 -4.70
CA ILE A 27 10.70 22.70 -3.94
C ILE A 27 11.16 22.55 -2.48
N LYS A 28 10.98 21.37 -1.87
CA LYS A 28 11.45 21.09 -0.51
C LYS A 28 12.98 21.08 -0.42
N LEU A 29 13.65 20.50 -1.41
CA LEU A 29 15.13 20.46 -1.46
C LEU A 29 15.74 21.87 -1.55
N ARG A 30 15.11 22.81 -2.29
CA ARG A 30 15.56 24.21 -2.36
C ARG A 30 15.46 24.93 -1.01
N TYR A 31 14.42 24.68 -0.22
CA TYR A 31 14.37 25.24 1.14
C TYR A 31 15.55 24.76 1.98
N ALA A 32 15.90 23.49 1.88
CA ALA A 32 17.09 22.96 2.55
C ALA A 32 18.38 23.57 2.00
N ALA A 33 18.48 23.75 0.68
CA ALA A 33 19.65 24.40 0.05
C ALA A 33 19.83 25.86 0.49
N VAL A 34 18.76 26.63 0.58
CA VAL A 34 18.79 28.01 1.10
C VAL A 34 19.28 28.05 2.55
N LEU A 35 18.78 27.16 3.40
CA LEU A 35 19.25 27.05 4.80
C LEU A 35 20.70 26.65 4.86
N MET A 36 21.16 25.74 4.02
CA MET A 36 22.55 25.28 3.96
C MET A 36 23.48 26.37 3.45
N LEU A 37 23.08 27.16 2.43
CA LEU A 37 23.82 28.31 1.95
C LEU A 37 23.97 29.38 3.04
N PHE A 38 22.89 29.69 3.75
CA PHE A 38 22.92 30.62 4.86
C PHE A 38 23.89 30.15 5.96
N PHE A 39 23.77 28.89 6.37
CA PHE A 39 24.69 28.30 7.35
C PHE A 39 26.16 28.34 6.85
N PHE A 40 26.39 28.03 5.59
CA PHE A 40 27.75 28.05 5.01
C PHE A 40 28.36 29.45 5.02
N ILE A 41 27.61 30.49 4.69
CA ILE A 41 28.07 31.89 4.75
C ILE A 41 28.45 32.26 6.19
N VAL A 42 27.65 31.93 7.16
CA VAL A 42 27.90 32.19 8.58
C VAL A 42 29.10 31.38 9.08
N PHE A 43 29.14 30.09 8.75
CA PHE A 43 30.22 29.19 9.17
C PHE A 43 31.58 29.57 8.55
N SER A 44 31.63 29.90 7.24
CA SER A 44 32.87 30.29 6.56
C SER A 44 33.47 31.58 7.17
N LYS A 45 32.60 32.53 7.51
CA LYS A 45 33.06 33.80 8.12
C LYS A 45 33.59 33.62 9.54
N TYR A 46 32.89 32.87 10.40
CA TYR A 46 33.23 32.80 11.82
C TYR A 46 34.18 31.65 12.20
N PHE A 47 34.20 30.56 11.44
CA PHE A 47 35.02 29.39 11.76
C PHE A 47 36.19 29.15 10.82
N LEU A 48 36.06 29.46 9.52
CA LEU A 48 37.10 29.22 8.53
C LEU A 48 37.95 30.47 8.25
N GLY A 49 37.58 31.64 8.76
CA GLY A 49 38.27 32.89 8.49
C GLY A 49 38.21 33.32 7.03
N ILE A 50 37.29 32.78 6.23
CA ILE A 50 37.09 33.15 4.83
C ILE A 50 36.29 34.44 4.80
N THR A 51 36.89 35.48 4.19
CA THR A 51 36.23 36.78 4.05
C THR A 51 35.83 37.02 2.60
N LEU A 52 34.57 37.39 2.42
CA LEU A 52 34.02 37.86 1.15
C LEU A 52 34.00 39.37 1.14
N ASP A 53 34.29 40.00 0.00
CA ASP A 53 34.13 41.43 -0.19
C ASP A 53 32.66 41.83 -0.02
N ASP A 54 32.38 43.08 0.30
CA ASP A 54 31.02 43.59 0.52
C ASP A 54 30.13 43.39 -0.71
N GLU A 55 30.67 43.51 -1.92
CA GLU A 55 29.98 43.26 -3.17
C GLU A 55 29.61 41.77 -3.33
N GLN A 56 30.56 40.85 -3.07
CA GLN A 56 30.35 39.41 -3.09
C GLN A 56 29.27 38.99 -2.07
N GLN A 57 29.40 39.50 -0.83
CA GLN A 57 28.46 39.19 0.23
C GLN A 57 27.04 39.65 -0.12
N THR A 58 26.89 40.88 -0.64
CA THR A 58 25.65 41.47 -1.05
C THR A 58 25.03 40.67 -2.21
N ALA A 59 25.81 40.28 -3.21
CA ALA A 59 25.38 39.49 -4.35
C ALA A 59 24.88 38.10 -3.91
N ILE A 60 25.62 37.38 -3.07
CA ILE A 60 25.25 36.04 -2.61
C ILE A 60 23.99 36.10 -1.76
N VAL A 61 23.82 37.11 -0.92
CA VAL A 61 22.61 37.33 -0.14
C VAL A 61 21.41 37.61 -1.07
N ALA A 62 21.58 38.46 -2.08
CA ALA A 62 20.55 38.78 -3.06
C ALA A 62 20.15 37.56 -3.88
N ILE A 63 21.12 36.74 -4.33
CA ILE A 63 20.84 35.49 -5.05
C ILE A 63 20.05 34.49 -4.13
N THR A 64 20.49 34.34 -2.89
CA THR A 64 19.84 33.47 -1.91
C THR A 64 18.41 33.92 -1.64
N ALA A 65 18.15 35.20 -1.50
CA ALA A 65 16.82 35.78 -1.37
C ALA A 65 15.97 35.53 -2.62
N SER A 66 16.57 35.69 -3.83
CA SER A 66 15.93 35.36 -5.11
C SER A 66 15.49 33.89 -5.19
N ILE A 67 16.38 32.96 -4.76
CA ILE A 67 16.05 31.52 -4.70
C ILE A 67 14.83 31.30 -3.80
N LEU A 68 14.76 31.93 -2.65
CA LEU A 68 13.63 31.83 -1.73
C LEU A 68 12.34 32.36 -2.37
N ILE A 69 12.41 33.54 -3.01
CA ILE A 69 11.24 34.18 -3.64
C ILE A 69 10.68 33.31 -4.76
N TYR A 70 11.51 32.89 -5.73
CA TYR A 70 10.98 32.08 -6.82
C TYR A 70 10.57 30.69 -6.34
N ASN A 71 11.19 30.13 -5.29
CA ASN A 71 10.76 28.85 -4.71
C ASN A 71 9.37 28.95 -4.09
N ILE A 72 9.08 30.03 -3.36
CA ILE A 72 7.74 30.32 -2.84
C ILE A 72 6.74 30.44 -4.00
N THR A 73 7.12 31.17 -5.04
CA THR A 73 6.30 31.35 -6.25
C THR A 73 5.96 29.99 -6.90
N PHE A 74 6.97 29.14 -7.11
CA PHE A 74 6.76 27.77 -7.63
C PHE A 74 5.90 26.91 -6.70
N HIS A 75 6.05 27.07 -5.38
CA HIS A 75 5.24 26.37 -4.41
C HIS A 75 3.74 26.69 -4.57
N TYR A 76 3.40 27.94 -4.85
CA TYR A 76 2.01 28.35 -5.07
C TYR A 76 1.50 28.00 -6.47
N ILE A 77 2.26 28.33 -7.52
CA ILE A 77 1.85 28.13 -8.92
C ILE A 77 1.57 26.65 -9.21
N ARG A 78 2.31 25.70 -8.66
CA ARG A 78 2.09 24.27 -8.88
C ARG A 78 0.67 23.79 -8.59
N ARG A 79 -0.10 24.52 -7.76
CA ARG A 79 -1.48 24.16 -7.42
C ARG A 79 -2.43 24.39 -8.60
N PHE A 80 -2.08 25.31 -9.48
CA PHE A 80 -2.89 25.73 -10.62
C PHE A 80 -2.47 25.06 -11.94
N VAL A 81 -1.34 24.36 -11.96
CA VAL A 81 -0.83 23.69 -13.16
C VAL A 81 -1.68 22.46 -13.46
N LYS A 82 -2.34 22.46 -14.63
CA LYS A 82 -3.19 21.36 -15.10
C LYS A 82 -2.38 20.21 -15.69
N HIS A 83 -3.00 19.03 -15.77
CA HIS A 83 -2.42 17.80 -16.32
C HIS A 83 -2.74 17.63 -17.82
N GLU A 84 -2.55 18.67 -18.59
CA GLU A 84 -2.87 18.69 -20.03
C GLU A 84 -1.59 18.76 -20.85
N ALA A 85 -1.45 17.85 -21.83
CA ALA A 85 -0.23 17.76 -22.64
C ALA A 85 0.01 18.98 -23.52
N ASP A 86 -1.06 19.63 -23.95
CA ASP A 86 -1.04 20.72 -24.95
C ASP A 86 -0.94 22.11 -24.30
N ASN A 87 -1.06 22.21 -22.97
CA ASN A 87 -0.97 23.45 -22.20
C ASN A 87 0.30 23.47 -21.32
N PHE A 88 0.48 24.58 -20.56
CA PHE A 88 1.53 24.66 -19.55
C PHE A 88 1.30 23.57 -18.48
N ASN A 89 2.20 22.60 -18.45
CA ASN A 89 2.07 21.37 -17.67
C ASN A 89 3.23 21.22 -16.67
N PRO A 90 3.21 20.18 -15.79
CA PRO A 90 4.26 19.97 -14.80
C PRO A 90 5.67 19.79 -15.37
N LEU A 91 5.86 19.34 -16.63
CA LEU A 91 7.17 19.25 -17.28
C LEU A 91 7.71 20.63 -17.65
N HIS A 92 6.88 21.51 -18.20
CA HIS A 92 7.26 22.91 -18.47
C HIS A 92 7.68 23.64 -17.19
N MET A 93 6.94 23.37 -16.09
CA MET A 93 7.29 23.89 -14.78
C MET A 93 8.65 23.35 -14.30
N SER A 94 8.95 22.06 -14.56
CA SER A 94 10.27 21.48 -14.22
C SER A 94 11.40 22.13 -14.98
N ILE A 95 11.23 22.43 -16.27
CA ILE A 95 12.21 23.14 -17.09
C ILE A 95 12.44 24.55 -16.53
N LEU A 96 11.37 25.29 -16.24
CA LEU A 96 11.51 26.64 -15.70
C LEU A 96 12.25 26.65 -14.35
N GLN A 97 11.93 25.70 -13.49
CA GLN A 97 12.63 25.50 -12.22
C GLN A 97 14.12 25.23 -12.45
N MET A 98 14.44 24.33 -13.38
CA MET A 98 15.82 23.96 -13.69
C MET A 98 16.63 25.13 -14.28
N VAL A 99 16.01 25.93 -15.15
CA VAL A 99 16.65 27.17 -15.68
C VAL A 99 16.97 28.14 -14.53
N SER A 100 15.99 28.43 -13.67
CA SER A 100 16.17 29.35 -12.55
C SER A 100 17.28 28.89 -11.60
N ASP A 101 17.31 27.58 -11.27
CA ASP A 101 18.32 27.01 -10.39
C ASP A 101 19.71 27.04 -11.03
N THR A 102 19.80 26.76 -12.35
CA THR A 102 21.08 26.80 -13.08
C THR A 102 21.66 28.21 -13.11
N ILE A 103 20.83 29.23 -13.37
CA ILE A 103 21.26 30.63 -13.35
C ILE A 103 21.73 31.03 -11.94
N ALA A 104 20.93 30.69 -10.90
CA ALA A 104 21.30 31.02 -9.53
C ALA A 104 22.63 30.37 -9.11
N LEU A 105 22.81 29.08 -9.43
CA LEU A 105 24.05 28.35 -9.13
C LEU A 105 25.25 28.91 -9.90
N MET A 106 25.08 29.27 -11.18
CA MET A 106 26.14 29.88 -11.99
C MET A 106 26.58 31.22 -11.39
N LEU A 107 25.63 32.06 -10.97
CA LEU A 107 25.94 33.33 -10.31
C LEU A 107 26.65 33.11 -8.95
N ILE A 108 26.18 32.14 -8.14
CA ILE A 108 26.86 31.82 -6.88
C ILE A 108 28.30 31.37 -7.14
N VAL A 109 28.53 30.50 -8.13
CA VAL A 109 29.86 30.04 -8.52
C VAL A 109 30.73 31.23 -8.98
N TYR A 110 30.16 32.13 -9.78
CA TYR A 110 30.89 33.34 -10.22
C TYR A 110 31.35 34.21 -9.05
N PHE A 111 30.48 34.57 -8.12
CA PHE A 111 30.82 35.38 -6.95
C PHE A 111 31.64 34.64 -5.89
N THR A 112 31.85 33.33 -6.02
CA THR A 112 32.71 32.54 -5.12
C THR A 112 34.01 32.08 -5.74
N GLY A 113 34.44 32.73 -6.84
CA GLY A 113 35.76 32.57 -7.42
C GLY A 113 35.80 31.67 -8.66
N SER A 114 34.67 31.45 -9.34
CA SER A 114 34.56 30.71 -10.62
C SER A 114 35.39 29.42 -10.66
N VAL A 115 36.60 29.43 -11.25
CA VAL A 115 37.50 28.26 -11.33
C VAL A 115 38.01 27.79 -9.96
N GLU A 116 37.96 28.62 -8.95
CA GLU A 116 38.39 28.36 -7.58
C GLU A 116 37.25 27.92 -6.68
N SER A 117 35.99 28.00 -7.18
CA SER A 117 34.79 27.71 -6.38
C SER A 117 34.57 26.20 -6.17
N PRO A 118 34.51 25.73 -4.91
CA PRO A 118 34.15 24.33 -4.63
C PRO A 118 32.69 24.03 -4.98
N LEU A 119 31.86 25.06 -5.19
CA LEU A 119 30.44 24.93 -5.47
C LEU A 119 30.16 24.42 -6.89
N LEU A 120 31.16 24.30 -7.76
CA LEU A 120 31.07 23.63 -9.06
C LEU A 120 30.49 22.21 -8.95
N LEU A 121 30.76 21.51 -7.85
CA LEU A 121 30.25 20.16 -7.62
C LEU A 121 28.71 20.11 -7.53
N PHE A 122 28.04 21.20 -7.17
CA PHE A 122 26.60 21.24 -7.10
C PHE A 122 25.90 21.11 -8.48
N PHE A 123 26.60 21.43 -9.58
CA PHE A 123 26.08 21.15 -10.92
C PHE A 123 25.87 19.66 -11.16
N VAL A 124 26.68 18.78 -10.57
CA VAL A 124 26.49 17.32 -10.65
C VAL A 124 25.15 16.91 -10.07
N ILE A 125 24.84 17.39 -8.85
CA ILE A 125 23.57 17.10 -8.19
C ILE A 125 22.41 17.63 -9.03
N HIS A 126 22.56 18.83 -9.56
CA HIS A 126 21.53 19.47 -10.39
C HIS A 126 21.25 18.68 -11.68
N MET A 127 22.29 18.15 -12.34
CA MET A 127 22.14 17.33 -13.55
C MET A 127 21.53 15.94 -13.25
N ILE A 128 21.92 15.29 -12.15
CA ILE A 128 21.31 14.01 -11.74
C ILE A 128 19.81 14.19 -11.55
N VAL A 129 19.46 15.23 -10.81
CA VAL A 129 18.10 15.55 -10.46
C VAL A 129 17.26 15.86 -11.69
N GLY A 130 17.78 16.69 -12.61
CA GLY A 130 17.14 16.99 -13.87
C GLY A 130 16.89 15.73 -14.73
N SER A 131 17.86 14.83 -14.78
CA SER A 131 17.76 13.56 -15.54
C SER A 131 16.66 12.61 -15.04
N LEU A 132 16.20 12.75 -13.80
CA LEU A 132 15.10 11.95 -13.25
C LEU A 132 13.71 12.46 -13.68
N ILE A 133 13.59 13.68 -14.21
CA ILE A 133 12.32 14.29 -14.55
C ILE A 133 12.19 14.61 -16.03
N LEU A 134 13.25 15.17 -16.61
CA LEU A 134 13.21 15.72 -17.96
C LEU A 134 13.73 14.70 -18.98
N PRO A 135 13.22 14.74 -20.20
CA PRO A 135 13.73 13.91 -21.30
C PRO A 135 15.24 14.12 -21.52
N GLY A 136 15.94 13.07 -21.90
CA GLY A 136 17.40 13.06 -22.05
C GLY A 136 17.91 14.19 -22.96
N TYR A 137 17.25 14.44 -24.12
CA TYR A 137 17.68 15.51 -25.04
C TYR A 137 17.65 16.92 -24.38
N VAL A 138 16.69 17.18 -23.48
CA VAL A 138 16.63 18.43 -22.73
C VAL A 138 17.83 18.56 -21.80
N ILE A 139 18.16 17.50 -21.08
CA ILE A 139 19.28 17.50 -20.13
C ILE A 139 20.61 17.64 -20.82
N TYR A 140 20.82 16.97 -21.98
CA TYR A 140 22.03 17.18 -22.77
C TYR A 140 22.16 18.62 -23.28
N THR A 141 21.05 19.26 -23.68
CA THR A 141 21.03 20.68 -24.05
C THR A 141 21.45 21.57 -22.88
N PHE A 142 20.88 21.30 -21.69
CA PHE A 142 21.29 22.01 -20.46
C PHE A 142 22.78 21.82 -20.15
N ALA A 143 23.30 20.60 -20.26
CA ALA A 143 24.72 20.31 -20.06
C ALA A 143 25.64 21.16 -20.98
N VAL A 144 25.29 21.24 -22.27
CA VAL A 144 26.02 22.06 -23.24
C VAL A 144 25.95 23.53 -22.85
N VAL A 145 24.78 24.08 -22.54
CA VAL A 145 24.60 25.47 -22.16
C VAL A 145 25.42 25.81 -20.89
N ILE A 146 25.37 24.95 -19.87
CA ILE A 146 26.11 25.14 -18.62
C ILE A 146 27.63 25.17 -18.87
N VAL A 147 28.17 24.22 -19.66
CA VAL A 147 29.57 24.14 -19.97
C VAL A 147 30.02 25.40 -20.76
N LEU A 148 29.24 25.80 -21.77
CA LEU A 148 29.55 26.99 -22.56
C LEU A 148 29.46 28.26 -21.74
N ALA A 149 28.48 28.42 -20.86
CA ALA A 149 28.36 29.56 -19.97
C ALA A 149 29.53 29.63 -18.98
N PHE A 150 29.92 28.51 -18.37
CA PHE A 150 31.06 28.47 -17.47
C PHE A 150 32.39 28.79 -18.20
N TRP A 151 32.59 28.25 -19.42
CA TRP A 151 33.72 28.59 -20.26
C TRP A 151 33.75 30.09 -20.60
N GLY A 152 32.62 30.67 -20.96
CA GLY A 152 32.51 32.10 -21.25
C GLY A 152 32.92 32.98 -20.07
N ILE A 153 32.50 32.64 -18.84
CA ILE A 153 32.86 33.36 -17.63
C ILE A 153 34.36 33.22 -17.36
N THR A 154 34.87 32.00 -17.31
CA THR A 154 36.29 31.75 -16.92
C THR A 154 37.31 32.27 -17.92
N VAL A 155 36.99 32.20 -19.23
CA VAL A 155 37.81 32.82 -20.30
C VAL A 155 37.67 34.32 -20.25
N GLY A 156 36.50 34.89 -19.97
CA GLY A 156 36.32 36.33 -19.76
C GLY A 156 37.12 36.88 -18.58
N GLU A 157 37.19 36.15 -17.49
CA GLU A 157 38.02 36.49 -16.32
C GLU A 157 39.51 36.40 -16.66
N TYR A 158 39.97 35.36 -17.38
CA TYR A 158 41.36 35.20 -17.80
C TYR A 158 41.83 36.37 -18.67
N TYR A 159 41.03 36.85 -19.61
CA TYR A 159 41.32 38.01 -20.43
C TYR A 159 40.99 39.36 -19.76
N SER A 160 40.59 39.37 -18.48
CA SER A 160 40.17 40.57 -17.73
C SER A 160 39.01 41.33 -18.36
N ILE A 161 38.20 40.69 -19.18
CA ILE A 161 36.92 41.23 -19.74
C ILE A 161 35.83 41.25 -18.68
N ILE A 162 35.85 40.25 -17.80
CA ILE A 162 34.92 40.10 -16.68
C ILE A 162 35.75 40.19 -15.39
N HIS A 163 35.21 40.86 -14.37
CA HIS A 163 35.86 40.96 -13.07
C HIS A 163 35.94 39.60 -12.38
N HIS A 164 37.10 39.23 -11.84
CA HIS A 164 37.30 38.03 -11.06
C HIS A 164 37.13 38.30 -9.56
N TYR A 165 36.26 37.55 -8.91
CA TYR A 165 35.98 37.64 -7.49
C TYR A 165 36.82 36.63 -6.71
N HIS A 166 37.98 37.07 -6.20
CA HIS A 166 38.82 36.20 -5.39
C HIS A 166 38.29 36.06 -3.96
N VAL A 167 38.32 34.85 -3.43
CA VAL A 167 37.84 34.53 -2.05
C VAL A 167 39.06 34.54 -1.13
N VAL A 168 39.17 35.58 -0.31
CA VAL A 168 40.30 35.78 0.61
C VAL A 168 40.28 34.72 1.72
N GLY A 169 41.44 34.12 1.97
CA GLY A 169 41.61 33.07 2.98
C GLY A 169 41.37 31.64 2.47
N TYR A 170 40.96 31.48 1.20
CA TYR A 170 40.77 30.17 0.60
C TYR A 170 41.99 29.66 -0.17
N LEU A 171 42.58 30.51 -1.01
CA LEU A 171 43.78 30.20 -1.76
C LEU A 171 44.82 31.32 -1.60
N PRO A 172 46.13 30.99 -1.57
CA PRO A 172 47.17 31.98 -1.37
C PRO A 172 47.43 32.88 -2.59
N SER A 173 46.99 32.50 -3.79
CA SER A 173 47.13 33.24 -5.03
C SER A 173 45.96 33.00 -5.98
N SER A 174 45.65 33.97 -6.84
CA SER A 174 44.62 33.87 -7.87
C SER A 174 45.03 32.91 -8.99
N LEU A 175 44.31 31.82 -9.14
CA LEU A 175 44.58 30.78 -10.14
C LEU A 175 43.99 31.11 -11.52
N HIS A 176 43.06 32.06 -11.62
CA HIS A 176 42.38 32.43 -12.88
C HIS A 176 43.34 33.04 -13.92
N GLN A 177 44.54 33.54 -13.52
CA GLN A 177 45.55 34.09 -14.42
C GLN A 177 46.45 33.03 -15.07
N HIS A 178 46.36 31.78 -14.62
CA HIS A 178 47.13 30.66 -15.18
C HIS A 178 46.33 29.90 -16.25
N PHE A 179 46.65 30.11 -17.53
CA PHE A 179 45.94 29.50 -18.65
C PHE A 179 45.77 27.99 -18.52
N ASN A 180 46.86 27.28 -18.18
CA ASN A 180 46.82 25.82 -18.04
C ASN A 180 45.84 25.36 -16.93
N PHE A 181 45.72 26.12 -15.85
CA PHE A 181 44.81 25.84 -14.76
C PHE A 181 43.37 26.07 -15.21
N VAL A 182 43.07 27.22 -15.83
CA VAL A 182 41.75 27.56 -16.36
C VAL A 182 41.31 26.51 -17.38
N LEU A 183 42.19 26.11 -18.31
CA LEU A 183 41.92 25.09 -19.30
C LEU A 183 41.62 23.74 -18.63
N ALA A 184 42.46 23.31 -17.68
CA ALA A 184 42.30 22.04 -16.97
C ALA A 184 40.94 21.96 -16.23
N ILE A 185 40.55 23.01 -15.50
CA ILE A 185 39.26 23.06 -14.80
C ILE A 185 38.08 23.01 -15.76
N ASN A 186 38.13 23.77 -16.87
CA ASN A 186 37.08 23.78 -17.86
C ASN A 186 36.90 22.40 -18.52
N VAL A 187 38.03 21.75 -18.91
CA VAL A 187 37.97 20.39 -19.49
C VAL A 187 37.42 19.37 -18.46
N THR A 188 37.91 19.43 -17.23
CA THR A 188 37.45 18.56 -16.15
C THR A 188 35.98 18.78 -15.84
N PHE A 189 35.52 20.03 -15.77
CA PHE A 189 34.12 20.37 -15.54
C PHE A 189 33.22 19.86 -16.68
N ALA A 190 33.62 20.08 -17.94
CA ALA A 190 32.88 19.57 -19.07
C ALA A 190 32.79 18.05 -19.04
N PHE A 191 33.92 17.36 -18.81
CA PHE A 191 33.94 15.91 -18.67
C PHE A 191 33.03 15.40 -17.56
N MET A 192 33.11 16.04 -16.36
CA MET A 192 32.30 15.72 -15.21
C MET A 192 30.79 15.86 -15.51
N VAL A 193 30.38 17.02 -16.09
CA VAL A 193 28.98 17.29 -16.41
C VAL A 193 28.44 16.30 -17.45
N PHE A 194 29.19 16.03 -18.52
CA PHE A 194 28.72 15.07 -19.56
C PHE A 194 28.68 13.64 -19.05
N MET A 195 29.69 13.19 -18.29
CA MET A 195 29.70 11.85 -17.71
C MET A 195 28.55 11.63 -16.75
N ILE A 196 28.25 12.59 -15.87
CA ILE A 196 27.15 12.45 -14.94
C ILE A 196 25.79 12.44 -15.65
N VAL A 197 25.59 13.27 -16.68
CA VAL A 197 24.37 13.27 -17.49
C VAL A 197 24.20 11.94 -18.18
N LEU A 198 25.26 11.39 -18.76
CA LEU A 198 25.25 10.09 -19.44
C LEU A 198 24.83 8.96 -18.47
N ILE A 199 25.47 8.91 -17.30
CA ILE A 199 25.19 7.88 -16.29
C ILE A 199 23.77 8.07 -15.74
N ALA A 200 23.41 9.29 -15.33
CA ALA A 200 22.11 9.58 -14.74
C ALA A 200 20.96 9.32 -15.71
N ASN A 201 21.12 9.70 -16.99
CA ASN A 201 20.10 9.43 -18.01
C ASN A 201 19.94 7.93 -18.31
N ARG A 202 21.06 7.17 -18.35
CA ARG A 202 20.99 5.71 -18.46
C ARG A 202 20.25 5.07 -17.28
N MET A 203 20.58 5.49 -16.05
CA MET A 203 19.92 4.99 -14.85
C MET A 203 18.43 5.36 -14.83
N ALA A 204 18.09 6.60 -15.16
CA ALA A 204 16.70 7.05 -15.25
C ALA A 204 15.89 6.22 -16.26
N ASN A 205 16.45 5.96 -17.44
CA ASN A 205 15.81 5.12 -18.47
C ASN A 205 15.65 3.66 -18.01
N GLN A 206 16.64 3.10 -17.33
CA GLN A 206 16.54 1.74 -16.80
C GLN A 206 15.47 1.63 -15.70
N LEU A 207 15.41 2.61 -14.79
CA LEU A 207 14.38 2.67 -13.75
C LEU A 207 12.98 2.75 -14.38
N TYR A 208 12.84 3.58 -15.39
CA TYR A 208 11.58 3.73 -16.13
C TYR A 208 11.13 2.42 -16.81
N ILE A 209 12.04 1.73 -17.51
CA ILE A 209 11.72 0.45 -18.16
C ILE A 209 11.33 -0.61 -17.10
N ARG A 210 12.05 -0.66 -15.98
CA ARG A 210 11.72 -1.58 -14.88
C ARG A 210 10.36 -1.28 -14.25
N GLU A 211 10.02 -0.01 -14.07
CA GLU A 211 8.70 0.40 -13.55
C GLU A 211 7.59 -0.06 -14.50
N GLN A 212 7.76 0.12 -15.82
CA GLN A 212 6.80 -0.37 -16.81
C GLN A 212 6.67 -1.91 -16.79
N GLN A 213 7.78 -2.64 -16.74
CA GLN A 213 7.77 -4.10 -16.67
C GLN A 213 7.07 -4.61 -15.40
N LEU A 214 7.27 -3.92 -14.27
CA LEU A 214 6.61 -4.25 -13.02
C LEU A 214 5.09 -4.04 -13.11
N LEU A 215 4.65 -2.92 -13.65
CA LEU A 215 3.22 -2.63 -13.86
C LEU A 215 2.58 -3.67 -14.79
N GLU A 216 3.23 -3.99 -15.91
CA GLU A 216 2.74 -5.02 -16.84
C GLU A 216 2.67 -6.41 -16.19
N SER A 217 3.64 -6.73 -15.32
CA SER A 217 3.65 -8.00 -14.59
C SER A 217 2.51 -8.05 -13.55
N ILE A 218 2.24 -6.96 -12.87
CA ILE A 218 1.11 -6.85 -11.93
C ILE A 218 -0.21 -7.04 -12.67
N ASP A 219 -0.39 -6.39 -13.82
CA ASP A 219 -1.60 -6.52 -14.63
C ASP A 219 -1.80 -7.96 -15.13
N LYS A 220 -0.72 -8.63 -15.55
CA LYS A 220 -0.77 -10.06 -15.94
C LYS A 220 -1.15 -10.98 -14.77
N ILE A 221 -0.59 -10.72 -13.58
CA ILE A 221 -0.92 -11.49 -12.36
C ILE A 221 -2.40 -11.29 -12.01
N ASN A 222 -2.88 -10.05 -12.01
CA ASN A 222 -4.28 -9.74 -11.71
C ASN A 222 -5.24 -10.37 -12.74
N ALA A 223 -4.90 -10.35 -14.02
CA ALA A 223 -5.68 -10.97 -15.06
C ALA A 223 -5.74 -12.51 -14.90
N ALA A 224 -4.59 -13.16 -14.63
CA ALA A 224 -4.51 -14.59 -14.38
C ALA A 224 -5.31 -15.01 -13.12
N GLU A 225 -5.24 -14.21 -12.07
CA GLU A 225 -6.02 -14.46 -10.85
C GLU A 225 -7.52 -14.35 -11.09
N LYS A 226 -7.97 -13.36 -11.85
CA LYS A 226 -9.37 -13.19 -12.25
C LYS A 226 -9.86 -14.35 -13.12
N GLU A 227 -9.04 -14.82 -14.06
CA GLU A 227 -9.35 -16.00 -14.90
C GLU A 227 -9.46 -17.27 -14.05
N LYS A 228 -8.49 -17.52 -13.15
CA LYS A 228 -8.53 -18.64 -12.21
C LYS A 228 -9.80 -18.67 -11.38
N GLN A 229 -10.26 -17.52 -10.92
CA GLN A 229 -11.48 -17.43 -10.12
C GLN A 229 -12.73 -17.70 -10.95
N LYS A 230 -12.78 -17.19 -12.19
CA LYS A 230 -13.87 -17.50 -13.13
C LYS A 230 -13.94 -19.01 -13.37
N TYR A 231 -12.78 -19.66 -13.54
CA TYR A 231 -12.67 -21.09 -13.72
C TYR A 231 -13.15 -21.88 -12.49
N ILE A 232 -12.72 -21.49 -11.27
CA ILE A 232 -13.19 -22.10 -10.01
C ILE A 232 -14.71 -21.93 -9.86
N SER A 233 -15.25 -20.75 -10.14
CA SER A 233 -16.70 -20.51 -10.06
C SER A 233 -17.48 -21.36 -11.05
N GLY A 234 -16.97 -21.55 -12.26
CA GLY A 234 -17.56 -22.43 -13.29
C GLY A 234 -17.59 -23.90 -12.83
N ILE A 235 -16.44 -24.44 -12.41
CA ILE A 235 -16.34 -25.83 -11.93
C ILE A 235 -17.27 -26.07 -10.75
N VAL A 236 -17.30 -25.16 -9.80
CA VAL A 236 -18.17 -25.31 -8.62
C VAL A 236 -19.64 -25.36 -9.03
N HIS A 237 -20.06 -24.53 -9.99
CA HIS A 237 -21.43 -24.58 -10.49
C HIS A 237 -21.75 -25.91 -11.18
N GLU A 238 -20.81 -26.40 -12.00
CA GLU A 238 -20.96 -27.67 -12.71
C GLU A 238 -20.98 -28.89 -11.78
N ILE A 239 -20.26 -28.88 -10.66
CA ILE A 239 -20.28 -29.96 -9.65
C ILE A 239 -21.52 -29.85 -8.78
N LYS A 240 -21.97 -28.64 -8.43
CA LYS A 240 -23.13 -28.45 -7.57
C LYS A 240 -24.42 -28.98 -8.20
N THR A 241 -24.59 -28.83 -9.51
CA THR A 241 -25.80 -29.24 -10.23
C THR A 241 -26.07 -30.76 -10.12
N PRO A 242 -25.15 -31.67 -10.50
CA PRO A 242 -25.37 -33.11 -10.36
C PRO A 242 -25.47 -33.54 -8.92
N LEU A 243 -24.73 -32.90 -7.99
CA LEU A 243 -24.82 -33.24 -6.58
C LEU A 243 -26.17 -32.87 -5.95
N ALA A 244 -26.73 -31.72 -6.34
CA ALA A 244 -28.07 -31.32 -5.94
C ALA A 244 -29.15 -32.30 -6.48
N ALA A 245 -28.96 -32.82 -7.68
CA ALA A 245 -29.86 -33.86 -8.23
C ALA A 245 -29.77 -35.16 -7.42
N VAL A 246 -28.58 -35.64 -7.08
CA VAL A 246 -28.36 -36.80 -6.22
C VAL A 246 -29.05 -36.61 -4.87
N HIS A 247 -28.84 -35.43 -4.25
CA HIS A 247 -29.47 -35.09 -2.98
C HIS A 247 -31.00 -35.14 -3.07
N SER A 248 -31.59 -34.56 -4.12
CA SER A 248 -33.03 -34.56 -4.35
C SER A 248 -33.59 -35.98 -4.51
N TYR A 249 -32.89 -36.88 -5.24
CA TYR A 249 -33.32 -38.28 -5.36
C TYR A 249 -33.23 -39.02 -4.04
N LEU A 250 -32.19 -38.81 -3.24
CA LEU A 250 -32.10 -39.40 -1.90
C LEU A 250 -33.20 -38.91 -0.98
N ASP A 251 -33.60 -37.64 -1.05
CA ASP A 251 -34.73 -37.10 -0.29
C ASP A 251 -36.07 -37.73 -0.70
N LEU A 252 -36.32 -37.89 -2.00
CA LEU A 252 -37.55 -38.52 -2.49
C LEU A 252 -37.70 -39.97 -2.00
N VAL A 253 -36.57 -40.70 -1.98
CA VAL A 253 -36.57 -42.09 -1.49
C VAL A 253 -36.78 -42.14 0.02
N LEU A 254 -36.06 -41.30 0.80
CA LEU A 254 -36.14 -41.23 2.26
C LEU A 254 -37.50 -40.73 2.75
N GLN A 255 -38.19 -39.88 1.99
CA GLN A 255 -39.55 -39.42 2.30
C GLN A 255 -40.62 -40.50 1.97
N LYS A 256 -40.15 -41.67 1.52
CA LYS A 256 -41.04 -42.84 1.24
C LYS A 256 -42.07 -42.62 0.12
N PHE A 257 -41.81 -41.63 -0.79
CA PHE A 257 -42.67 -41.42 -1.96
C PHE A 257 -42.68 -42.61 -2.93
N LEU A 258 -41.64 -43.44 -2.88
CA LEU A 258 -41.50 -44.63 -3.74
C LEU A 258 -41.87 -45.93 -3.04
N GLY A 259 -42.46 -45.87 -1.83
CA GLY A 259 -42.87 -47.02 -1.03
C GLY A 259 -42.08 -47.17 0.28
N PRO A 260 -42.45 -48.16 1.12
CA PRO A 260 -41.76 -48.41 2.38
C PRO A 260 -40.33 -48.89 2.15
N LEU A 261 -39.39 -48.48 3.03
CA LEU A 261 -37.97 -48.86 3.01
C LEU A 261 -37.70 -49.87 4.13
N ASP A 262 -36.83 -50.81 3.84
CA ASP A 262 -36.18 -51.64 4.87
C ASP A 262 -35.28 -50.79 5.77
N GLU A 263 -35.24 -51.08 7.08
CA GLU A 263 -34.52 -50.26 8.07
C GLU A 263 -33.02 -50.15 7.76
N VAL A 264 -32.39 -51.22 7.27
CA VAL A 264 -31.00 -51.23 6.88
C VAL A 264 -30.76 -50.35 5.64
N VAL A 265 -31.68 -50.35 4.70
CA VAL A 265 -31.62 -49.50 3.48
C VAL A 265 -31.82 -48.04 3.86
N GLU A 266 -32.80 -47.74 4.74
CA GLU A 266 -33.05 -46.37 5.24
C GLU A 266 -31.84 -45.81 5.95
N GLU A 267 -31.12 -46.59 6.78
CA GLU A 267 -29.87 -46.18 7.41
C GLU A 267 -28.77 -45.84 6.38
N LYS A 268 -28.58 -46.69 5.37
CA LYS A 268 -27.56 -46.46 4.33
C LYS A 268 -27.89 -45.24 3.47
N LEU A 269 -29.12 -45.05 3.09
CA LEU A 269 -29.56 -43.88 2.33
C LEU A 269 -29.43 -42.59 3.14
N THR A 270 -29.74 -42.62 4.42
CA THR A 270 -29.53 -41.48 5.33
C THR A 270 -28.06 -41.10 5.42
N ARG A 271 -27.16 -42.09 5.48
CA ARG A 271 -25.69 -41.86 5.44
C ARG A 271 -25.25 -41.25 4.09
N ALA A 272 -25.80 -41.77 2.96
CA ALA A 272 -25.47 -41.24 1.62
C ALA A 272 -25.94 -39.80 1.46
N ARG A 273 -27.15 -39.46 1.91
CA ARG A 273 -27.69 -38.10 1.93
C ARG A 273 -26.81 -37.17 2.71
N ARG A 274 -26.43 -37.58 3.93
CA ARG A 274 -25.52 -36.79 4.77
C ARG A 274 -24.18 -36.48 4.07
N ARG A 275 -23.60 -37.47 3.36
CA ARG A 275 -22.35 -37.26 2.59
C ARG A 275 -22.56 -36.29 1.42
N SER A 276 -23.72 -36.29 0.80
CA SER A 276 -24.09 -35.33 -0.23
C SER A 276 -24.20 -33.90 0.34
N ASP A 277 -24.79 -33.73 1.52
CA ASP A 277 -24.88 -32.45 2.22
C ASP A 277 -23.48 -31.90 2.56
N GLU A 278 -22.59 -32.76 3.11
CA GLU A 278 -21.18 -32.38 3.40
C GLU A 278 -20.46 -31.92 2.16
N ALA A 279 -20.65 -32.59 1.02
CA ALA A 279 -19.99 -32.20 -0.23
C ALA A 279 -20.51 -30.87 -0.78
N ILE A 280 -21.84 -30.63 -0.71
CA ILE A 280 -22.43 -29.33 -1.12
C ILE A 280 -21.92 -28.20 -0.23
N GLU A 281 -21.79 -28.41 1.08
CA GLU A 281 -21.22 -27.41 2.01
C GLU A 281 -19.78 -27.12 1.68
N LEU A 282 -18.95 -28.13 1.41
CA LEU A 282 -17.56 -28.00 0.99
C LEU A 282 -17.44 -27.12 -0.26
N ILE A 283 -18.21 -27.43 -1.28
CA ILE A 283 -18.23 -26.71 -2.55
C ILE A 283 -18.64 -25.23 -2.35
N ASN A 284 -19.68 -24.98 -1.54
CA ASN A 284 -20.11 -23.63 -1.23
C ASN A 284 -19.03 -22.84 -0.45
N ASN A 285 -18.26 -23.50 0.43
CA ASN A 285 -17.18 -22.87 1.17
C ASN A 285 -15.98 -22.52 0.25
N VAL A 286 -15.64 -23.39 -0.71
CA VAL A 286 -14.62 -23.09 -1.75
C VAL A 286 -15.02 -21.86 -2.56
N LEU A 287 -16.30 -21.75 -2.95
CA LEU A 287 -16.81 -20.55 -3.63
C LEU A 287 -16.69 -19.28 -2.79
N LYS A 288 -17.01 -19.36 -1.49
CA LYS A 288 -16.88 -18.22 -0.58
C LYS A 288 -15.42 -17.75 -0.49
N ILE A 289 -14.48 -18.68 -0.30
CA ILE A 289 -13.04 -18.38 -0.26
C ILE A 289 -12.58 -17.77 -1.59
N SER A 290 -12.99 -18.34 -2.72
CA SER A 290 -12.64 -17.82 -4.04
C SER A 290 -13.12 -16.39 -4.25
N LYS A 291 -14.35 -16.06 -3.83
CA LYS A 291 -14.88 -14.69 -3.91
C LYS A 291 -14.20 -13.72 -2.96
N LEU A 292 -13.80 -14.16 -1.77
CA LEU A 292 -13.06 -13.33 -0.81
C LEU A 292 -11.70 -12.87 -1.31
N ARG A 293 -11.06 -13.60 -2.21
CA ARG A 293 -9.73 -13.25 -2.75
C ARG A 293 -9.76 -12.14 -3.80
N ILE A 294 -10.94 -11.68 -4.27
CA ILE A 294 -11.08 -10.55 -5.20
C ILE A 294 -11.11 -9.24 -4.40
N GLU A 295 -10.06 -8.42 -4.49
CA GLU A 295 -10.02 -7.11 -3.82
C GLU A 295 -11.14 -6.16 -4.25
N ASP A 296 -11.55 -6.22 -5.53
CA ASP A 296 -12.55 -5.32 -6.13
C ASP A 296 -13.99 -5.57 -5.68
N SER A 297 -14.28 -6.68 -4.97
CA SER A 297 -15.65 -7.03 -4.54
C SER A 297 -15.96 -6.66 -3.09
N PHE A 298 -15.04 -6.00 -2.38
CA PHE A 298 -15.26 -5.60 -0.99
C PHE A 298 -16.09 -4.32 -0.92
N ILE A 299 -17.37 -4.48 -0.61
CA ILE A 299 -18.28 -3.35 -0.44
C ILE A 299 -18.08 -2.80 0.98
N LYS A 300 -17.59 -1.55 1.05
CA LYS A 300 -17.43 -0.85 2.33
C LYS A 300 -18.68 -0.02 2.59
N GLU A 301 -19.48 -0.49 3.52
CA GLU A 301 -20.67 0.18 4.00
C GLU A 301 -20.61 0.36 5.53
N GLU A 302 -21.47 1.21 6.03
CA GLU A 302 -21.69 1.35 7.46
C GLU A 302 -22.53 0.15 7.96
N VAL A 303 -21.94 -0.68 8.80
CA VAL A 303 -22.52 -1.96 9.23
C VAL A 303 -23.05 -1.87 10.64
N ASP A 304 -24.37 -2.09 10.80
CA ASP A 304 -25.01 -2.31 12.10
C ASP A 304 -24.87 -3.79 12.53
N ILE A 305 -23.94 -4.02 13.45
CA ILE A 305 -23.66 -5.35 13.98
C ILE A 305 -24.85 -5.98 14.70
N ALA A 306 -25.70 -5.19 15.34
CA ALA A 306 -26.86 -5.73 16.05
C ALA A 306 -27.83 -6.44 15.09
N SER A 307 -28.06 -5.82 13.92
CA SER A 307 -28.94 -6.40 12.91
C SER A 307 -28.35 -7.68 12.29
N ILE A 308 -27.03 -7.71 12.06
CA ILE A 308 -26.35 -8.88 11.51
C ILE A 308 -26.33 -10.03 12.51
N LEU A 309 -26.01 -9.74 13.76
CA LEU A 309 -26.00 -10.72 14.83
C LEU A 309 -27.40 -11.35 15.03
N ALA A 310 -28.45 -10.53 15.01
CA ALA A 310 -29.81 -11.02 15.11
C ALA A 310 -30.18 -12.01 13.97
N ARG A 311 -29.72 -11.72 12.73
CA ARG A 311 -29.93 -12.63 11.59
C ARG A 311 -29.13 -13.94 11.75
N ALA A 312 -27.87 -13.86 12.18
CA ALA A 312 -27.02 -15.01 12.41
C ALA A 312 -27.60 -15.95 13.49
N ILE A 313 -28.08 -15.38 14.60
CA ILE A 313 -28.73 -16.12 15.70
C ILE A 313 -30.03 -16.74 15.24
N LYS A 314 -30.87 -16.00 14.51
CA LYS A 314 -32.12 -16.52 13.97
C LYS A 314 -31.90 -17.78 13.09
N SER A 315 -30.88 -17.74 12.25
CA SER A 315 -30.48 -18.88 11.40
C SER A 315 -29.95 -20.06 12.21
N ALA A 316 -29.28 -19.82 13.32
CA ALA A 316 -28.69 -20.87 14.18
C ALA A 316 -29.71 -21.49 15.17
N LYS A 317 -30.83 -20.83 15.43
CA LYS A 317 -31.81 -21.19 16.47
C LYS A 317 -32.39 -22.58 16.29
N VAL A 318 -32.72 -22.96 15.06
CA VAL A 318 -33.29 -24.30 14.75
C VAL A 318 -32.30 -25.40 15.16
N ASN A 319 -31.02 -25.25 14.83
CA ASN A 319 -30.00 -26.24 15.18
C ASN A 319 -29.69 -26.25 16.67
N ALA A 320 -29.77 -25.11 17.35
CA ALA A 320 -29.61 -25.03 18.80
C ALA A 320 -30.77 -25.75 19.52
N GLU A 321 -32.01 -25.50 19.13
CA GLU A 321 -33.21 -26.15 19.66
C GLU A 321 -33.17 -27.68 19.45
N ALA A 322 -32.81 -28.12 18.25
CA ALA A 322 -32.70 -29.56 17.95
C ALA A 322 -31.65 -30.29 18.82
N LYS A 323 -30.65 -29.56 19.34
CA LYS A 323 -29.57 -30.10 20.19
C LYS A 323 -29.76 -29.76 21.68
N GLY A 324 -30.83 -29.03 22.06
CA GLY A 324 -31.06 -28.55 23.43
C GLY A 324 -30.11 -27.44 23.89
N VAL A 325 -29.34 -26.85 22.97
CA VAL A 325 -28.31 -25.83 23.34
C VAL A 325 -28.99 -24.50 23.63
N LYS A 326 -28.70 -23.94 24.81
CA LYS A 326 -29.18 -22.63 25.24
C LYS A 326 -28.31 -21.51 24.67
N LEU A 327 -28.92 -20.59 23.92
CA LEU A 327 -28.26 -19.39 23.40
C LEU A 327 -28.53 -18.19 24.32
N SER A 328 -27.51 -17.55 24.84
CA SER A 328 -27.59 -16.31 25.60
C SER A 328 -26.84 -15.16 24.89
N ILE A 329 -27.38 -13.96 24.97
CA ILE A 329 -26.78 -12.77 24.39
C ILE A 329 -26.59 -11.75 25.49
N ILE A 330 -25.35 -11.27 25.66
CA ILE A 330 -25.00 -10.24 26.63
C ILE A 330 -24.42 -9.06 25.84
N ASN A 331 -25.07 -7.91 25.97
CA ASN A 331 -24.63 -6.70 25.28
C ASN A 331 -24.17 -5.65 26.30
N HIS A 332 -22.87 -5.40 26.36
CA HIS A 332 -22.24 -4.45 27.25
C HIS A 332 -22.02 -3.08 26.60
N ARG A 333 -22.35 -2.91 25.33
CA ARG A 333 -22.14 -1.64 24.62
C ARG A 333 -22.96 -0.52 25.24
N LYS A 334 -22.30 0.63 25.38
CA LYS A 334 -22.92 1.86 25.86
C LYS A 334 -23.49 2.71 24.73
N GLU A 335 -22.87 2.65 23.56
CA GLU A 335 -23.21 3.43 22.38
C GLU A 335 -23.44 2.53 21.14
N LYS A 336 -24.16 3.08 20.16
CA LYS A 336 -24.35 2.41 18.87
C LYS A 336 -23.24 2.82 17.90
N HIS A 337 -22.06 2.25 18.06
CA HIS A 337 -21.01 2.41 17.06
C HIS A 337 -21.24 1.44 15.90
N THR A 338 -20.93 1.92 14.71
CA THR A 338 -20.93 1.14 13.47
C THR A 338 -19.49 0.84 13.05
N ILE A 339 -19.31 -0.22 12.30
CA ILE A 339 -18.04 -0.55 11.66
C ILE A 339 -18.13 -0.31 10.16
N GLU A 340 -17.00 -0.03 9.52
CA GLU A 340 -16.90 -0.01 8.06
C GLU A 340 -16.62 -1.43 7.55
N GLY A 341 -17.49 -1.98 6.71
CA GLY A 341 -17.28 -3.33 6.22
C GLY A 341 -18.33 -3.82 5.24
N ASP A 342 -18.22 -5.08 4.86
CA ASP A 342 -19.18 -5.78 4.01
C ASP A 342 -20.18 -6.54 4.90
N PRO A 343 -21.48 -6.14 4.92
CA PRO A 343 -22.49 -6.75 5.78
C PRO A 343 -22.67 -8.26 5.56
N LEU A 344 -22.53 -8.72 4.31
CA LEU A 344 -22.67 -10.13 3.96
C LEU A 344 -21.50 -10.96 4.50
N LEU A 345 -20.28 -10.45 4.36
CA LEU A 345 -19.09 -11.13 4.87
C LEU A 345 -19.08 -11.20 6.39
N VAL A 346 -19.44 -10.12 7.08
CA VAL A 346 -19.58 -10.11 8.54
C VAL A 346 -20.63 -11.11 9.00
N GLN A 347 -21.77 -11.19 8.29
CA GLN A 347 -22.81 -12.18 8.59
C GLN A 347 -22.31 -13.62 8.41
N ILE A 348 -21.53 -13.89 7.36
CA ILE A 348 -20.92 -15.21 7.12
C ILE A 348 -19.96 -15.56 8.27
N ALA A 349 -19.13 -14.62 8.71
CA ALA A 349 -18.19 -14.85 9.81
C ALA A 349 -18.91 -15.18 11.12
N LEU A 350 -19.89 -14.37 11.52
CA LEU A 350 -20.66 -14.60 12.74
C LEU A 350 -21.46 -15.89 12.69
N SER A 351 -22.11 -16.19 11.55
CA SER A 351 -22.86 -17.44 11.37
C SER A 351 -21.96 -18.68 11.49
N ASN A 352 -20.74 -18.64 10.93
CA ASN A 352 -19.79 -19.75 11.05
C ASN A 352 -19.34 -19.99 12.50
N ILE A 353 -19.07 -18.92 13.26
CA ILE A 353 -18.64 -19.07 14.65
C ILE A 353 -19.78 -19.59 15.53
N ILE A 354 -20.98 -19.01 15.40
CA ILE A 354 -22.15 -19.43 16.18
C ILE A 354 -22.53 -20.88 15.84
N SER A 355 -22.52 -21.24 14.56
CA SER A 355 -22.77 -22.61 14.12
C SER A 355 -21.75 -23.59 14.69
N ASN A 356 -20.45 -23.23 14.71
CA ASN A 356 -19.41 -24.07 15.32
C ASN A 356 -19.62 -24.24 16.83
N ALA A 357 -19.94 -23.16 17.55
CA ALA A 357 -20.19 -23.21 18.99
C ALA A 357 -21.38 -24.15 19.33
N ILE A 358 -22.43 -24.20 18.50
CA ILE A 358 -23.56 -25.15 18.67
C ILE A 358 -23.13 -26.56 18.27
N LYS A 359 -22.45 -26.69 17.14
CA LYS A 359 -22.07 -27.97 16.53
C LYS A 359 -21.11 -28.77 17.39
N TYR A 360 -20.12 -28.13 17.97
CA TYR A 360 -19.11 -28.75 18.83
C TYR A 360 -19.49 -28.73 20.32
N ASN A 361 -20.70 -28.29 20.66
CA ASN A 361 -21.24 -28.36 22.00
C ASN A 361 -21.77 -29.74 22.34
N ASN A 362 -22.07 -29.92 23.60
CA ASN A 362 -22.76 -31.10 24.11
C ASN A 362 -24.29 -30.94 23.99
N MET A 363 -25.02 -32.02 24.15
CA MET A 363 -26.48 -31.96 24.37
C MET A 363 -26.76 -31.10 25.62
N ASP A 364 -27.77 -30.26 25.56
CA ASP A 364 -28.16 -29.31 26.62
C ASP A 364 -27.06 -28.36 27.07
N GLY A 365 -26.13 -28.06 26.14
CA GLY A 365 -25.02 -27.14 26.38
C GLY A 365 -25.44 -25.68 26.38
N ILE A 366 -24.43 -24.79 26.59
CA ILE A 366 -24.62 -23.34 26.64
C ILE A 366 -23.69 -22.69 25.61
N VAL A 367 -24.22 -21.72 24.85
CA VAL A 367 -23.46 -20.82 24.00
C VAL A 367 -23.79 -19.38 24.43
N GLU A 368 -22.78 -18.65 24.80
CA GLU A 368 -22.87 -17.25 25.22
C GLU A 368 -22.23 -16.34 24.18
N ILE A 369 -22.97 -15.32 23.75
CA ILE A 369 -22.52 -14.32 22.77
C ILE A 369 -22.44 -12.99 23.47
N GLU A 370 -21.23 -12.54 23.72
CA GLU A 370 -20.97 -11.22 24.32
C GLU A 370 -20.62 -10.22 23.22
N VAL A 371 -21.22 -9.02 23.32
CA VAL A 371 -20.86 -7.87 22.50
C VAL A 371 -20.42 -6.76 23.41
N ASP A 372 -19.17 -6.36 23.25
CA ASP A 372 -18.50 -5.34 24.08
C ASP A 372 -17.81 -4.33 23.18
N GLU A 373 -17.28 -3.26 23.75
CA GLU A 373 -16.55 -2.22 23.04
C GLU A 373 -15.37 -1.70 23.86
N ASP A 374 -14.29 -1.37 23.21
CA ASP A 374 -13.24 -0.51 23.77
C ASP A 374 -13.26 0.86 23.07
N LYS A 375 -12.25 1.72 23.30
CA LYS A 375 -12.20 3.08 22.73
C LYS A 375 -12.23 3.12 21.20
N ASP A 376 -11.65 2.11 20.53
CA ASP A 376 -11.41 2.11 19.10
C ASP A 376 -12.04 0.91 18.38
N ASN A 377 -12.54 -0.10 19.13
CA ASN A 377 -12.92 -1.36 18.57
C ASN A 377 -14.21 -1.93 19.14
N LEU A 378 -14.94 -2.61 18.28
CA LEU A 378 -16.01 -3.52 18.63
C LEU A 378 -15.43 -4.90 18.96
N ILE A 379 -15.86 -5.51 20.05
CA ILE A 379 -15.43 -6.82 20.51
C ILE A 379 -16.65 -7.75 20.54
N ILE A 380 -16.54 -8.88 19.82
CA ILE A 380 -17.55 -9.93 19.82
C ILE A 380 -16.89 -11.22 20.32
N LYS A 381 -17.45 -11.79 21.39
CA LYS A 381 -17.03 -13.09 21.89
C LYS A 381 -18.16 -14.09 21.75
N VAL A 382 -17.84 -15.28 21.27
CA VAL A 382 -18.76 -16.42 21.23
C VAL A 382 -18.10 -17.56 22.00
N CYS A 383 -18.65 -17.86 23.15
CA CYS A 383 -18.11 -18.83 24.09
C CYS A 383 -19.09 -20.01 24.25
N ASP A 384 -18.57 -21.22 24.29
CA ASP A 384 -19.33 -22.47 24.49
C ASP A 384 -18.73 -23.30 25.64
N ASN A 385 -19.50 -24.27 26.13
CA ASN A 385 -19.07 -25.25 27.08
C ASN A 385 -18.94 -26.67 26.46
N GLY A 386 -18.56 -26.73 25.17
CA GLY A 386 -18.41 -27.94 24.40
C GLY A 386 -17.07 -28.67 24.61
N VAL A 387 -16.68 -29.43 23.60
CA VAL A 387 -15.52 -30.34 23.63
C VAL A 387 -14.18 -29.63 23.76
N GLY A 388 -14.12 -28.32 23.50
CA GLY A 388 -12.90 -27.53 23.52
C GLY A 388 -11.90 -27.83 22.42
N ILE A 389 -10.73 -27.19 22.50
CA ILE A 389 -9.62 -27.31 21.54
C ILE A 389 -8.32 -27.60 22.33
N PRO A 390 -7.52 -28.61 21.93
CA PRO A 390 -6.21 -28.83 22.49
C PRO A 390 -5.31 -27.59 22.38
N LYS A 391 -4.55 -27.27 23.45
CA LYS A 391 -3.76 -26.05 23.54
C LYS A 391 -2.77 -25.88 22.37
N GLU A 392 -2.17 -26.98 21.92
CA GLU A 392 -1.18 -27.00 20.83
C GLU A 392 -1.83 -26.82 19.44
N GLU A 393 -3.16 -26.81 19.36
CA GLU A 393 -3.90 -26.75 18.11
C GLU A 393 -4.66 -25.44 17.94
N THR A 394 -4.70 -24.58 18.94
CA THR A 394 -5.47 -23.32 18.92
C THR A 394 -5.11 -22.39 17.76
N GLU A 395 -3.85 -22.34 17.33
CA GLU A 395 -3.45 -21.56 16.16
C GLU A 395 -3.76 -22.28 14.83
N LYS A 396 -3.72 -23.62 14.86
CA LYS A 396 -3.88 -24.46 13.65
C LYS A 396 -5.33 -24.53 13.15
N ILE A 397 -6.32 -24.30 14.02
CA ILE A 397 -7.75 -24.35 13.65
C ILE A 397 -8.14 -23.31 12.61
N PHE A 398 -7.32 -22.30 12.36
CA PHE A 398 -7.51 -21.29 11.34
C PHE A 398 -6.89 -21.66 9.98
N ASN A 399 -6.20 -22.81 9.88
CA ASN A 399 -5.65 -23.29 8.61
C ASN A 399 -6.76 -23.98 7.80
N ASP A 400 -6.66 -23.86 6.47
CA ASP A 400 -7.59 -24.52 5.56
C ASP A 400 -7.62 -26.04 5.77
N PHE A 401 -8.83 -26.63 5.82
CA PHE A 401 -9.08 -28.06 6.00
C PHE A 401 -8.62 -28.65 7.34
N TYR A 402 -8.17 -27.82 8.29
CA TYR A 402 -7.74 -28.31 9.59
C TYR A 402 -8.93 -28.64 10.52
N ARG A 403 -8.80 -29.73 11.27
CA ARG A 403 -9.75 -30.17 12.29
C ARG A 403 -8.99 -30.64 13.53
N ALA A 404 -9.47 -30.23 14.72
CA ALA A 404 -8.80 -30.58 15.97
C ALA A 404 -8.85 -32.11 16.23
N SER A 405 -7.75 -32.64 16.80
CA SER A 405 -7.53 -34.08 17.00
C SER A 405 -8.49 -34.71 17.99
N ASN A 406 -9.05 -33.92 18.92
CA ASN A 406 -10.02 -34.39 19.91
C ASN A 406 -11.43 -34.64 19.34
N ILE A 407 -11.65 -34.28 18.06
CA ILE A 407 -12.92 -34.56 17.38
C ILE A 407 -12.83 -35.91 16.69
N LYS A 408 -13.57 -36.91 17.21
CA LYS A 408 -13.61 -38.25 16.62
C LYS A 408 -14.04 -38.19 15.15
N HIS A 409 -13.31 -38.86 14.28
CA HIS A 409 -13.66 -38.99 12.87
C HIS A 409 -15.07 -39.53 12.70
N GLY A 410 -15.96 -38.72 12.07
CA GLY A 410 -17.34 -39.08 11.79
C GLY A 410 -18.37 -38.71 12.86
N SER A 411 -17.97 -38.19 14.05
CA SER A 411 -18.93 -37.81 15.11
C SER A 411 -19.55 -36.44 14.93
N VAL A 412 -18.84 -35.52 14.26
CA VAL A 412 -19.30 -34.14 13.97
C VAL A 412 -18.91 -33.79 12.54
N GLU A 413 -19.88 -33.34 11.76
CA GLU A 413 -19.67 -32.96 10.35
C GLU A 413 -18.89 -31.68 10.22
N GLY A 414 -18.09 -31.51 9.14
CA GLY A 414 -17.44 -30.25 8.80
C GLY A 414 -16.25 -30.34 7.88
N SER A 415 -16.12 -29.33 7.02
CA SER A 415 -15.08 -29.22 6.01
C SER A 415 -13.70 -28.77 6.53
N GLY A 416 -13.64 -28.19 7.74
CA GLY A 416 -12.43 -27.54 8.25
C GLY A 416 -12.11 -26.17 7.61
N LEU A 417 -13.05 -25.62 6.82
CA LEU A 417 -12.87 -24.33 6.13
C LEU A 417 -13.54 -23.14 6.83
N GLY A 418 -14.46 -23.41 7.77
CA GLY A 418 -15.29 -22.36 8.38
C GLY A 418 -14.45 -21.30 9.13
N LEU A 419 -13.49 -21.71 9.95
CA LEU A 419 -12.67 -20.78 10.73
C LEU A 419 -11.58 -20.08 9.92
N SER A 420 -11.05 -20.71 8.87
CA SER A 420 -10.13 -20.05 7.96
C SER A 420 -10.83 -18.93 7.16
N VAL A 421 -12.07 -19.15 6.73
CA VAL A 421 -12.93 -18.11 6.12
C VAL A 421 -13.18 -16.96 7.10
N VAL A 422 -13.49 -17.27 8.36
CA VAL A 422 -13.70 -16.25 9.40
C VAL A 422 -12.47 -15.40 9.58
N LYS A 423 -11.30 -16.01 9.68
CA LYS A 423 -10.03 -15.30 9.82
C LYS A 423 -9.79 -14.36 8.65
N GLN A 424 -9.94 -14.81 7.41
CA GLN A 424 -9.78 -13.97 6.21
C GLN A 424 -10.79 -12.80 6.19
N ILE A 425 -12.04 -13.03 6.58
CA ILE A 425 -13.05 -11.96 6.66
C ILE A 425 -12.65 -10.92 7.72
N VAL A 426 -12.26 -11.34 8.91
CA VAL A 426 -11.88 -10.45 10.01
C VAL A 426 -10.65 -9.63 9.64
N GLU A 427 -9.59 -10.26 9.09
CA GLU A 427 -8.39 -9.59 8.63
C GLU A 427 -8.69 -8.56 7.52
N ARG A 428 -9.60 -8.87 6.61
CA ARG A 428 -10.03 -7.95 5.54
C ARG A 428 -10.79 -6.71 6.08
N HIS A 429 -11.40 -6.84 7.25
CA HIS A 429 -12.01 -5.73 7.99
C HIS A 429 -11.03 -5.04 8.94
N ASN A 430 -9.69 -5.25 8.78
CA ASN A 430 -8.64 -4.75 9.66
C ASN A 430 -8.82 -5.17 11.14
N GLY A 431 -9.51 -6.27 11.37
CA GLY A 431 -9.77 -6.83 12.68
C GLY A 431 -8.78 -7.91 13.08
N THR A 432 -8.96 -8.44 14.27
CA THR A 432 -8.21 -9.59 14.79
C THR A 432 -9.15 -10.67 15.32
N ILE A 433 -8.74 -11.93 15.21
CA ILE A 433 -9.46 -13.08 15.76
C ILE A 433 -8.53 -13.86 16.67
N ASN A 434 -9.05 -14.23 17.85
CA ASN A 434 -8.34 -15.02 18.84
C ASN A 434 -9.24 -16.14 19.36
N VAL A 435 -8.63 -17.24 19.80
CA VAL A 435 -9.32 -18.36 20.42
C VAL A 435 -8.72 -18.67 21.78
N GLN A 436 -9.58 -19.00 22.71
CA GLN A 436 -9.21 -19.45 24.04
C GLN A 436 -9.96 -20.75 24.36
N SER A 437 -9.23 -21.76 24.78
CA SER A 437 -9.75 -23.00 25.36
C SER A 437 -8.81 -23.40 26.51
N PRO A 438 -9.33 -23.62 27.73
CA PRO A 438 -10.74 -23.66 28.12
C PRO A 438 -11.41 -22.27 28.11
N SER A 439 -12.74 -22.27 27.90
CA SER A 439 -13.60 -21.08 28.03
C SER A 439 -13.95 -20.80 29.50
N HIS A 440 -14.51 -19.62 29.79
CA HIS A 440 -15.05 -19.30 31.12
C HIS A 440 -16.30 -20.13 31.50
N LEU A 441 -16.97 -20.72 30.50
CA LEU A 441 -18.10 -21.63 30.68
C LEU A 441 -17.66 -23.08 30.90
N SER A 442 -16.35 -23.34 31.03
CA SER A 442 -15.80 -24.68 31.18
C SER A 442 -16.40 -25.43 32.38
N THR A 443 -16.59 -26.74 32.20
CA THR A 443 -17.03 -27.67 33.24
C THR A 443 -15.91 -28.67 33.54
N ASN A 444 -16.03 -29.43 34.62
CA ASN A 444 -15.05 -30.49 34.98
C ASN A 444 -14.87 -31.52 33.84
N LYS A 445 -15.85 -31.65 32.95
CA LYS A 445 -15.87 -32.66 31.88
C LYS A 445 -15.52 -32.07 30.53
N TYR A 446 -15.84 -30.80 30.30
CA TYR A 446 -15.77 -30.16 29.00
C TYR A 446 -15.10 -28.79 29.12
N PRO A 447 -13.97 -28.57 28.43
CA PRO A 447 -13.23 -27.32 28.55
C PRO A 447 -13.89 -26.14 27.86
N GLY A 448 -14.72 -26.37 26.83
CA GLY A 448 -15.35 -25.31 26.05
C GLY A 448 -14.34 -24.48 25.22
N THR A 449 -14.89 -23.66 24.36
CA THR A 449 -14.12 -22.75 23.49
C THR A 449 -14.69 -21.34 23.52
N CYS A 450 -13.84 -20.32 23.49
CA CYS A 450 -14.23 -18.93 23.34
C CYS A 450 -13.48 -18.31 22.15
N ILE A 451 -14.21 -17.87 21.13
CA ILE A 451 -13.67 -17.16 19.97
C ILE A 451 -13.96 -15.67 20.15
N LYS A 452 -12.91 -14.85 20.14
CA LYS A 452 -12.98 -13.40 20.24
C LYS A 452 -12.62 -12.77 18.89
N ILE A 453 -13.52 -11.94 18.36
CA ILE A 453 -13.29 -11.06 17.21
C ILE A 453 -13.19 -9.63 17.70
N THR A 454 -12.24 -8.89 17.16
CA THR A 454 -12.08 -7.44 17.39
C THR A 454 -12.13 -6.73 16.05
N LEU A 455 -13.03 -5.79 15.86
CA LEU A 455 -13.20 -5.01 14.62
C LEU A 455 -13.08 -3.51 14.91
N PRO A 456 -12.30 -2.74 14.15
CA PRO A 456 -12.16 -1.32 14.38
C PRO A 456 -13.45 -0.55 14.07
N PHE A 457 -13.75 0.46 14.88
CA PHE A 457 -14.85 1.38 14.58
C PHE A 457 -14.54 2.27 13.39
N LEU A 458 -15.59 2.76 12.73
CA LEU A 458 -15.48 3.80 11.73
C LEU A 458 -14.93 5.07 12.41
N LYS A 459 -13.71 5.47 12.08
CA LYS A 459 -13.16 6.75 12.53
C LYS A 459 -13.93 7.88 11.84
N LYS A 460 -14.73 8.61 12.60
CA LYS A 460 -15.42 9.82 12.14
C LYS A 460 -14.45 10.95 11.82
#